data_5f7df16c71f5ca534dd073fa1e73b1b5
#
_entry.id   5f7df16c71f5ca534dd073fa1e73b1b5
#
_cell.length_a   1.000
_cell.length_b   1.000
_cell.length_c   1.000
_cell.angle_alpha   90.00
_cell.angle_beta   90.00
_cell.angle_gamma   90.00
#
_symmetry.space_group_name_H-M   'P 1'
#
loop_
_entity.id
_entity.type
_entity.pdbx_description
1 polymer ?
#
loop_
_entity_poly.entity_id
_entity_poly.type
_entity_poly.pdbx_seq_one_letter_code
_entity_poly.pdbx_strand_id
1 'polypeptide(L)'
;IGLLISLTVLPALFCVFPVNNVKPIRSPLTPAFIITFPFRYATGIKIVSILLGIGACFVLTDLTFDYNPINLRDPNSESVVTIKELLKSKTESPFALTALANNLDAAGGIASQLKQQPSVHETITLASFVAKDQDEKLATIEDLNLMLGGQLKNFDNTLDTANQQAALLKFNEALKKAIVEKSPNVPQQTLLQLQQRIEAFMTQADAAQAPAADYVQLEKNILGLLPFTIERLRTSLTAIPFEIDDLPSEIRSHWISAGGLYRVLISPEKDQNKPENMKEFVTQVQSVDNTVSGLPIINQAGGDAIVKAFINAFSGAFIAIVVLLLLMYRSVRKTLLVVMPLLLAALLTGATNVLLDNPFNFANIIALPLLLGMGIDSSILIMHRHHSSSCEDENLLQSSTTRGIIFSSITTLCSFSSLAFTAHQGMASMGLVLAIGLTFTVMCSLIVLPAFSGKSI
;
A
#
# COMPACT_ATOMS: atom_id res chain seq x y z
N ILE A 1 -23.70 -14.44 21.02
CA ILE A 1 -23.18 -15.62 21.74
C ILE A 1 -22.45 -15.17 23.01
N GLY A 2 -21.47 -14.27 22.99
CA GLY A 2 -20.71 -13.81 24.17
C GLY A 2 -21.61 -13.29 25.31
N LEU A 3 -22.61 -12.45 24.98
CA LEU A 3 -23.56 -11.91 25.92
C LEU A 3 -24.37 -13.04 26.61
N LEU A 4 -24.85 -14.02 25.85
CA LEU A 4 -25.59 -15.15 26.39
C LEU A 4 -24.73 -15.99 27.34
N ILE A 5 -23.48 -16.26 26.95
CA ILE A 5 -22.52 -16.99 27.80
C ILE A 5 -22.24 -16.22 29.09
N SER A 6 -22.01 -14.91 29.01
CA SER A 6 -21.74 -14.08 30.18
C SER A 6 -22.94 -14.00 31.14
N LEU A 7 -24.18 -14.05 30.64
CA LEU A 7 -25.39 -13.99 31.45
C LEU A 7 -25.84 -15.36 32.01
N THR A 8 -25.40 -16.45 31.38
CA THR A 8 -25.82 -17.82 31.77
C THR A 8 -24.69 -18.64 32.37
N VAL A 9 -23.59 -18.82 31.64
CA VAL A 9 -22.49 -19.70 32.04
C VAL A 9 -21.67 -19.08 33.17
N LEU A 10 -21.39 -17.78 33.13
CA LEU A 10 -20.60 -17.14 34.20
C LEU A 10 -21.28 -17.18 35.56
N PRO A 11 -22.59 -16.83 35.75
CA PRO A 11 -23.29 -17.04 37.02
C PRO A 11 -23.36 -18.49 37.45
N ALA A 12 -23.58 -19.43 36.50
CA ALA A 12 -23.57 -20.86 36.79
C ALA A 12 -22.22 -21.34 37.31
N LEU A 13 -21.11 -20.87 36.74
CA LEU A 13 -19.76 -21.17 37.22
C LEU A 13 -19.53 -20.65 38.65
N PHE A 14 -20.02 -19.45 39.01
CA PHE A 14 -19.91 -18.93 40.36
C PHE A 14 -20.75 -19.75 41.38
N CYS A 15 -21.84 -20.36 40.92
CA CYS A 15 -22.62 -21.28 41.76
C CYS A 15 -21.89 -22.62 42.02
N VAL A 16 -21.20 -23.13 40.96
CA VAL A 16 -20.46 -24.42 41.07
C VAL A 16 -19.11 -24.23 41.77
N PHE A 17 -18.44 -23.12 41.53
CA PHE A 17 -17.16 -22.77 42.13
C PHE A 17 -17.31 -21.49 42.99
N PRO A 18 -17.87 -21.57 44.17
CA PRO A 18 -18.04 -20.40 45.02
C PRO A 18 -16.69 -19.82 45.41
N VAL A 19 -16.48 -18.55 45.05
CA VAL A 19 -15.27 -17.81 45.42
C VAL A 19 -15.37 -17.37 46.85
N ASN A 20 -14.94 -18.24 47.79
CA ASN A 20 -14.90 -17.95 49.20
C ASN A 20 -13.66 -17.12 49.55
N ASN A 21 -13.84 -16.04 50.32
CA ASN A 21 -12.77 -15.16 50.80
C ASN A 21 -12.08 -14.28 49.75
N VAL A 22 -12.82 -13.56 48.94
CA VAL A 22 -12.25 -12.43 48.20
C VAL A 22 -11.83 -11.36 49.20
N LYS A 23 -10.57 -11.34 49.60
CA LYS A 23 -10.03 -10.21 50.34
C LYS A 23 -10.14 -8.96 49.52
N PRO A 24 -10.82 -7.91 49.98
CA PRO A 24 -10.88 -6.65 49.24
C PRO A 24 -9.44 -6.16 49.03
N ILE A 25 -9.04 -5.99 47.76
CA ILE A 25 -7.72 -5.42 47.44
C ILE A 25 -7.76 -3.97 47.94
N ARG A 26 -7.22 -3.74 49.13
CA ARG A 26 -7.08 -2.41 49.74
C ARG A 26 -5.89 -1.62 49.19
N SER A 27 -5.25 -2.11 48.13
CA SER A 27 -4.12 -1.40 47.51
C SER A 27 -4.64 -0.19 46.74
N PRO A 28 -4.09 1.03 46.97
CA PRO A 28 -4.42 2.19 46.19
C PRO A 28 -3.73 2.07 44.82
N LEU A 29 -4.34 1.36 43.87
CA LEU A 29 -3.90 1.32 42.48
C LEU A 29 -3.99 2.70 41.83
N THR A 30 -4.74 3.63 42.42
CA THR A 30 -4.85 5.02 42.01
C THR A 30 -4.32 5.92 43.12
N PRO A 31 -3.19 6.60 42.92
CA PRO A 31 -2.70 7.62 43.82
C PRO A 31 -3.79 8.65 44.16
N ALA A 32 -3.89 9.09 45.41
CA ALA A 32 -4.89 10.08 45.84
C ALA A 32 -4.89 11.34 44.96
N PHE A 33 -3.76 11.68 44.42
CA PHE A 33 -3.60 12.80 43.46
C PHE A 33 -4.47 12.61 42.22
N ILE A 34 -4.47 11.42 41.59
CA ILE A 34 -5.25 11.14 40.35
C ILE A 34 -6.75 11.23 40.66
N ILE A 35 -7.17 10.86 41.84
CA ILE A 35 -8.57 10.84 42.24
C ILE A 35 -9.13 12.25 42.41
N THR A 36 -8.35 13.14 43.05
CA THR A 36 -8.78 14.52 43.33
C THR A 36 -8.54 15.48 42.16
N PHE A 37 -7.65 15.11 41.23
CA PHE A 37 -7.22 15.93 40.11
C PHE A 37 -8.38 16.48 39.23
N PRO A 38 -9.35 15.66 38.75
CA PRO A 38 -10.44 16.15 37.91
C PRO A 38 -11.34 17.20 38.60
N PHE A 39 -11.53 17.07 39.89
CA PHE A 39 -12.35 17.99 40.65
C PHE A 39 -11.61 19.26 41.07
N ARG A 40 -10.35 19.13 41.48
CA ARG A 40 -9.50 20.25 41.91
C ARG A 40 -9.18 21.21 40.76
N TYR A 41 -8.95 20.68 39.57
CA TYR A 41 -8.58 21.45 38.40
C TYR A 41 -9.68 21.48 37.32
N ALA A 42 -10.96 21.33 37.72
CA ALA A 42 -12.08 21.22 36.80
C ALA A 42 -12.15 22.33 35.74
N THR A 43 -11.91 23.60 36.12
CA THR A 43 -11.93 24.74 35.18
C THR A 43 -10.80 24.63 34.17
N GLY A 44 -9.58 24.29 34.61
CA GLY A 44 -8.43 24.08 33.72
C GLY A 44 -8.68 22.93 32.74
N ILE A 45 -9.21 21.80 33.22
CA ILE A 45 -9.54 20.63 32.38
C ILE A 45 -10.60 20.99 31.33
N LYS A 46 -11.65 21.76 31.68
CA LYS A 46 -12.66 22.24 30.71
C LYS A 46 -12.02 23.07 29.59
N ILE A 47 -11.17 24.05 29.97
CA ILE A 47 -10.52 24.93 29.00
C ILE A 47 -9.59 24.12 28.09
N VAL A 48 -8.74 23.26 28.67
CA VAL A 48 -7.80 22.42 27.92
C VAL A 48 -8.56 21.46 26.99
N SER A 49 -9.64 20.85 27.45
CA SER A 49 -10.45 19.95 26.62
C SER A 49 -11.07 20.65 25.41
N ILE A 50 -11.55 21.89 25.59
CA ILE A 50 -12.11 22.68 24.49
C ILE A 50 -10.99 23.07 23.50
N LEU A 51 -9.83 23.55 24.02
CA LEU A 51 -8.69 23.91 23.18
C LEU A 51 -8.16 22.70 22.38
N LEU A 52 -8.03 21.54 23.03
CA LEU A 52 -7.63 20.29 22.36
C LEU A 52 -8.65 19.88 21.30
N GLY A 53 -9.96 20.02 21.58
CA GLY A 53 -11.01 19.74 20.61
C GLY A 53 -10.92 20.66 19.38
N ILE A 54 -10.72 21.96 19.59
CA ILE A 54 -10.53 22.92 18.49
C ILE A 54 -9.25 22.61 17.70
N GLY A 55 -8.14 22.37 18.39
CA GLY A 55 -6.88 21.98 17.75
C GLY A 55 -6.99 20.68 16.95
N ALA A 56 -7.69 19.69 17.49
CA ALA A 56 -7.95 18.44 16.77
C ALA A 56 -8.78 18.67 15.50
N CYS A 57 -9.78 19.56 15.51
CA CYS A 57 -10.53 19.92 14.31
C CYS A 57 -9.65 20.54 13.22
N PHE A 58 -8.65 21.34 13.59
CA PHE A 58 -7.69 21.90 12.62
C PHE A 58 -6.81 20.80 12.01
N VAL A 59 -6.27 19.91 12.84
CA VAL A 59 -5.41 18.81 12.37
C VAL A 59 -6.20 17.84 11.46
N LEU A 60 -7.47 17.63 11.73
CA LEU A 60 -8.34 16.76 10.93
C LEU A 60 -8.62 17.29 9.51
N THR A 61 -8.30 18.55 9.19
CA THR A 61 -8.40 19.06 7.80
C THR A 61 -7.42 18.37 6.87
N ASP A 62 -6.30 17.86 7.41
CA ASP A 62 -5.27 17.14 6.66
C ASP A 62 -5.47 15.62 6.66
N LEU A 63 -6.67 15.17 7.04
CA LEU A 63 -7.01 13.76 7.08
C LEU A 63 -6.99 13.16 5.68
N THR A 64 -6.19 12.12 5.49
CA THR A 64 -6.05 11.40 4.22
C THR A 64 -6.57 9.97 4.34
N PHE A 65 -7.02 9.43 3.21
CA PHE A 65 -7.41 8.04 3.08
C PHE A 65 -6.53 7.35 2.05
N ASP A 66 -5.93 6.21 2.42
CA ASP A 66 -5.13 5.39 1.52
C ASP A 66 -6.04 4.39 0.79
N TYR A 67 -6.21 4.62 -0.51
CA TYR A 67 -7.03 3.81 -1.40
C TYR A 67 -6.29 2.59 -1.95
N ASN A 68 -4.98 2.42 -1.64
CA ASN A 68 -4.20 1.31 -2.16
C ASN A 68 -4.25 0.09 -1.23
N PRO A 69 -4.98 -0.99 -1.57
CA PRO A 69 -5.09 -2.16 -0.72
C PRO A 69 -3.75 -2.93 -0.58
N ILE A 70 -2.77 -2.67 -1.43
CA ILE A 70 -1.45 -3.29 -1.37
C ILE A 70 -0.71 -2.83 -0.11
N ASN A 71 -0.92 -1.58 0.32
CA ASN A 71 -0.31 -1.02 1.52
C ASN A 71 -0.81 -1.65 2.83
N LEU A 72 -1.89 -2.42 2.78
CA LEU A 72 -2.41 -3.17 3.94
C LEU A 72 -1.62 -4.46 4.21
N ARG A 73 -0.90 -4.97 3.23
CA ARG A 73 -0.18 -6.24 3.32
C ARG A 73 1.18 -6.07 4.01
N ASP A 74 1.86 -7.18 4.26
CA ASP A 74 3.24 -7.18 4.74
C ASP A 74 4.17 -6.56 3.68
N PRO A 75 4.83 -5.43 3.97
CA PRO A 75 5.70 -4.74 3.01
C PRO A 75 6.94 -5.53 2.63
N ASN A 76 7.34 -6.53 3.43
CA ASN A 76 8.52 -7.35 3.20
C ASN A 76 8.20 -8.63 2.40
N SER A 77 6.94 -8.91 2.10
CA SER A 77 6.59 -10.06 1.27
C SER A 77 7.05 -9.83 -0.17
N GLU A 78 7.61 -10.86 -0.80
CA GLU A 78 8.14 -10.81 -2.18
C GLU A 78 7.10 -10.25 -3.17
N SER A 79 5.85 -10.69 -3.06
CA SER A 79 4.77 -10.21 -3.92
C SER A 79 4.50 -8.70 -3.79
N VAL A 80 4.56 -8.14 -2.57
CA VAL A 80 4.34 -6.70 -2.34
C VAL A 80 5.54 -5.90 -2.84
N VAL A 81 6.77 -6.37 -2.61
CA VAL A 81 7.98 -5.72 -3.14
C VAL A 81 7.92 -5.67 -4.66
N THR A 82 7.63 -6.80 -5.31
CA THR A 82 7.53 -6.88 -6.79
C THR A 82 6.45 -5.95 -7.35
N ILE A 83 5.24 -5.95 -6.76
CA ILE A 83 4.18 -5.05 -7.22
C ILE A 83 4.57 -3.57 -7.02
N LYS A 84 5.19 -3.22 -5.90
CA LYS A 84 5.66 -1.84 -5.66
C LYS A 84 6.75 -1.41 -6.65
N GLU A 85 7.59 -2.31 -7.11
CA GLU A 85 8.55 -2.04 -8.20
C GLU A 85 7.82 -1.83 -9.53
N LEU A 86 6.84 -2.68 -9.86
CA LEU A 86 6.03 -2.51 -11.06
C LEU A 86 5.24 -1.20 -11.07
N LEU A 87 4.76 -0.73 -9.91
CA LEU A 87 4.06 0.56 -9.80
C LEU A 87 4.96 1.78 -10.06
N LYS A 88 6.29 1.62 -10.01
CA LYS A 88 7.25 2.65 -10.42
C LYS A 88 7.49 2.63 -11.94
N SER A 89 7.18 1.51 -12.60
CA SER A 89 7.35 1.38 -14.04
C SER A 89 6.36 2.27 -14.78
N LYS A 90 6.84 2.96 -15.81
CA LYS A 90 6.00 3.79 -16.67
C LYS A 90 5.26 2.98 -17.73
N THR A 91 5.81 1.85 -18.15
CA THR A 91 5.28 1.03 -19.24
C THR A 91 4.52 -0.22 -18.75
N GLU A 92 4.95 -0.80 -17.64
CA GLU A 92 4.42 -2.07 -17.13
C GLU A 92 3.63 -1.91 -15.83
N SER A 93 3.19 -0.68 -15.53
CA SER A 93 2.44 -0.42 -14.29
C SER A 93 1.12 -1.18 -14.28
N PRO A 94 0.84 -1.98 -13.23
CA PRO A 94 -0.47 -2.62 -13.05
C PRO A 94 -1.61 -1.61 -12.83
N PHE A 95 -1.27 -0.35 -12.60
CA PHE A 95 -2.22 0.76 -12.46
C PHE A 95 -2.44 1.53 -13.76
N ALA A 96 -2.12 0.90 -14.92
CA ALA A 96 -2.55 1.39 -16.21
C ALA A 96 -4.09 1.41 -16.30
N LEU A 97 -4.62 2.41 -17.01
CA LEU A 97 -6.05 2.55 -17.28
C LEU A 97 -6.39 2.05 -18.68
N THR A 98 -7.65 1.70 -18.90
CA THR A 98 -8.15 1.22 -20.18
C THR A 98 -9.37 2.03 -20.59
N ALA A 99 -9.33 2.63 -21.79
CA ALA A 99 -10.49 3.15 -22.48
C ALA A 99 -10.93 2.17 -23.58
N LEU A 100 -12.19 2.24 -23.98
CA LEU A 100 -12.77 1.43 -25.05
C LEU A 100 -13.34 2.34 -26.14
N ALA A 101 -13.07 2.01 -27.39
CA ALA A 101 -13.53 2.75 -28.56
C ALA A 101 -14.28 1.84 -29.54
N ASN A 102 -15.21 2.40 -30.29
CA ASN A 102 -16.05 1.63 -31.24
C ASN A 102 -15.32 1.21 -32.52
N ASN A 103 -14.22 1.91 -32.85
CA ASN A 103 -13.38 1.62 -34.01
C ASN A 103 -11.95 2.09 -33.77
N LEU A 104 -11.05 1.74 -34.69
CA LEU A 104 -9.64 2.04 -34.62
C LEU A 104 -9.34 3.56 -34.64
N ASP A 105 -10.07 4.32 -35.47
CA ASP A 105 -9.88 5.78 -35.60
C ASP A 105 -10.30 6.50 -34.31
N ALA A 106 -11.41 6.09 -33.72
CA ALA A 106 -11.85 6.60 -32.42
C ALA A 106 -10.85 6.26 -31.31
N ALA A 107 -10.28 5.04 -31.33
CA ALA A 107 -9.21 4.67 -30.40
C ALA A 107 -7.97 5.55 -30.57
N GLY A 108 -7.57 5.86 -31.80
CA GLY A 108 -6.48 6.77 -32.11
C GLY A 108 -6.76 8.22 -31.66
N GLY A 109 -8.00 8.69 -31.82
CA GLY A 109 -8.44 9.99 -31.35
C GLY A 109 -8.37 10.13 -29.84
N ILE A 110 -8.91 9.16 -29.09
CA ILE A 110 -8.84 9.10 -27.62
C ILE A 110 -7.40 9.02 -27.15
N ALA A 111 -6.58 8.15 -27.77
CA ALA A 111 -5.18 8.00 -27.43
C ALA A 111 -4.39 9.31 -27.59
N SER A 112 -4.65 10.05 -28.68
CA SER A 112 -3.98 11.32 -28.99
C SER A 112 -4.34 12.41 -27.98
N GLN A 113 -5.59 12.50 -27.55
CA GLN A 113 -6.06 13.45 -26.52
C GLN A 113 -5.48 13.12 -25.16
N LEU A 114 -5.46 11.83 -24.78
CA LEU A 114 -4.92 11.37 -23.50
C LEU A 114 -3.40 11.56 -23.42
N LYS A 115 -2.68 11.38 -24.50
CA LYS A 115 -1.22 11.60 -24.57
C LYS A 115 -0.81 13.05 -24.26
N GLN A 116 -1.72 14.01 -24.41
CA GLN A 116 -1.47 15.42 -24.07
C GLN A 116 -1.57 15.70 -22.57
N GLN A 117 -2.08 14.76 -21.77
CA GLN A 117 -2.21 14.93 -20.33
C GLN A 117 -0.85 14.74 -19.64
N PRO A 118 -0.46 15.65 -18.72
CA PRO A 118 0.87 15.59 -18.06
C PRO A 118 1.08 14.34 -17.19
N SER A 119 0.00 13.71 -16.73
CA SER A 119 0.06 12.48 -15.92
C SER A 119 0.15 11.19 -16.73
N VAL A 120 0.04 11.28 -18.07
CA VAL A 120 0.07 10.15 -18.99
C VAL A 120 1.46 10.04 -19.63
N HIS A 121 2.09 8.89 -19.48
CA HIS A 121 3.36 8.58 -20.12
C HIS A 121 3.17 8.19 -21.57
N GLU A 122 2.34 7.19 -21.78
CA GLU A 122 2.11 6.59 -23.08
C GLU A 122 0.69 6.08 -23.23
N THR A 123 0.21 6.08 -24.47
CA THR A 123 -1.05 5.45 -24.85
C THR A 123 -0.77 4.41 -25.92
N ILE A 124 -1.22 3.17 -25.70
CA ILE A 124 -1.04 2.06 -26.62
C ILE A 124 -2.40 1.64 -27.17
N THR A 125 -2.48 1.48 -28.48
CA THR A 125 -3.64 0.95 -29.19
C THR A 125 -3.19 -0.18 -30.11
N LEU A 126 -4.13 -0.88 -30.73
CA LEU A 126 -3.79 -1.91 -31.72
C LEU A 126 -2.93 -1.34 -32.88
N ALA A 127 -3.17 -0.08 -33.28
CA ALA A 127 -2.36 0.60 -34.30
C ALA A 127 -0.90 0.82 -33.86
N SER A 128 -0.60 0.80 -32.56
CA SER A 128 0.77 0.98 -32.06
C SER A 128 1.69 -0.20 -32.37
N PHE A 129 1.13 -1.36 -32.73
CA PHE A 129 1.90 -2.54 -33.12
C PHE A 129 2.32 -2.51 -34.58
N VAL A 130 1.71 -1.62 -35.36
CA VAL A 130 2.11 -1.41 -36.76
C VAL A 130 3.05 -0.23 -36.83
N ALA A 131 4.23 -0.47 -37.40
CA ALA A 131 5.25 0.57 -37.48
C ALA A 131 4.77 1.74 -38.38
N LYS A 132 4.96 2.95 -37.92
CA LYS A 132 4.78 4.14 -38.76
C LYS A 132 5.94 4.23 -39.78
N ASP A 133 5.68 4.82 -40.94
CA ASP A 133 6.69 5.07 -41.97
C ASP A 133 7.40 3.77 -42.40
N GLN A 134 6.61 2.69 -42.63
CA GLN A 134 7.14 1.37 -42.99
C GLN A 134 7.99 1.41 -44.27
N ASP A 135 7.57 2.15 -45.28
CA ASP A 135 8.28 2.21 -46.56
C ASP A 135 9.71 2.74 -46.40
N GLU A 136 9.91 3.79 -45.62
CA GLU A 136 11.24 4.36 -45.35
C GLU A 136 12.10 3.39 -44.52
N LYS A 137 11.52 2.75 -43.52
CA LYS A 137 12.21 1.75 -42.69
C LYS A 137 12.59 0.50 -43.46
N LEU A 138 11.68 0.02 -44.33
CA LEU A 138 11.93 -1.13 -45.18
C LEU A 138 13.01 -0.84 -46.21
N ALA A 139 13.04 0.35 -46.83
CA ALA A 139 14.10 0.76 -47.72
C ALA A 139 15.46 0.76 -46.99
N THR A 140 15.52 1.27 -45.77
CA THR A 140 16.74 1.22 -44.95
C THR A 140 17.17 -0.22 -44.63
N ILE A 141 16.21 -1.11 -44.33
CA ILE A 141 16.49 -2.54 -44.09
C ILE A 141 17.01 -3.21 -45.36
N GLU A 142 16.45 -2.89 -46.51
CA GLU A 142 16.89 -3.42 -47.79
C GLU A 142 18.34 -3.00 -48.13
N ASP A 143 18.68 -1.72 -47.91
CA ASP A 143 20.06 -1.23 -48.04
C ASP A 143 21.04 -1.98 -47.12
N LEU A 144 20.64 -2.18 -45.85
CA LEU A 144 21.41 -2.97 -44.89
C LEU A 144 21.55 -4.43 -45.33
N ASN A 145 20.50 -5.01 -45.90
CA ASN A 145 20.54 -6.39 -46.41
C ASN A 145 21.48 -6.52 -47.62
N LEU A 146 21.51 -5.54 -48.49
CA LEU A 146 22.49 -5.50 -49.59
C LEU A 146 23.94 -5.45 -49.09
N MET A 147 24.18 -4.72 -47.99
CA MET A 147 25.54 -4.58 -47.45
C MET A 147 25.98 -5.82 -46.62
N LEU A 148 25.08 -6.34 -45.79
CA LEU A 148 25.41 -7.35 -44.76
C LEU A 148 24.89 -8.75 -45.09
N GLY A 149 23.80 -8.85 -45.87
CA GLY A 149 23.11 -10.11 -46.13
C GLY A 149 23.97 -11.20 -46.74
N GLY A 150 24.89 -10.82 -47.66
CA GLY A 150 25.86 -11.75 -48.25
C GLY A 150 26.85 -12.30 -47.22
N GLN A 151 27.31 -11.47 -46.29
CA GLN A 151 28.25 -11.88 -45.26
C GLN A 151 27.57 -12.76 -44.21
N LEU A 152 26.34 -12.41 -43.82
CA LEU A 152 25.53 -13.17 -42.85
C LEU A 152 25.05 -14.52 -43.41
N LYS A 153 24.83 -14.64 -44.72
CA LYS A 153 24.46 -15.88 -45.39
C LYS A 153 25.55 -16.93 -45.31
N ASN A 154 26.81 -16.47 -45.42
CA ASN A 154 27.98 -17.34 -45.40
C ASN A 154 28.54 -17.54 -43.99
N PHE A 155 27.91 -16.98 -42.98
CA PHE A 155 28.31 -17.20 -41.59
C PHE A 155 27.94 -18.62 -41.17
N ASP A 156 28.97 -19.45 -40.93
CA ASP A 156 28.77 -20.77 -40.42
C ASP A 156 28.39 -20.67 -38.93
N ASN A 157 27.19 -21.11 -38.63
CA ASN A 157 26.65 -21.10 -37.25
C ASN A 157 27.24 -22.26 -36.38
N THR A 158 28.04 -23.13 -36.97
CA THR A 158 28.75 -24.18 -36.22
C THR A 158 29.99 -23.59 -35.59
N LEU A 159 30.03 -23.67 -34.26
CA LEU A 159 31.25 -23.32 -33.50
C LEU A 159 32.31 -24.41 -33.82
N ASP A 160 33.44 -23.98 -34.40
CA ASP A 160 34.56 -24.93 -34.67
C ASP A 160 35.25 -25.28 -33.36
N THR A 161 34.94 -26.45 -32.87
CA THR A 161 35.45 -26.95 -31.59
C THR A 161 36.90 -27.46 -31.65
N ALA A 162 37.55 -27.40 -32.81
CA ALA A 162 38.92 -27.98 -32.98
C ALA A 162 40.05 -26.96 -32.74
N ASN A 163 39.78 -25.65 -32.71
CA ASN A 163 40.80 -24.62 -32.75
C ASN A 163 40.68 -23.49 -31.70
N GLN A 164 39.91 -23.72 -30.62
CA GLN A 164 39.63 -22.65 -29.62
C GLN A 164 40.89 -22.09 -28.98
N GLN A 165 41.83 -22.95 -28.62
CA GLN A 165 43.08 -22.50 -28.01
C GLN A 165 43.89 -21.60 -28.97
N ALA A 166 44.00 -22.00 -30.24
CA ALA A 166 44.70 -21.22 -31.24
C ALA A 166 43.97 -19.87 -31.53
N ALA A 167 42.67 -19.89 -31.53
CA ALA A 167 41.85 -18.65 -31.67
C ALA A 167 42.05 -17.70 -30.47
N LEU A 168 42.08 -18.21 -29.25
CA LEU A 168 42.31 -17.41 -28.03
C LEU A 168 43.73 -16.84 -28.00
N LEU A 169 44.72 -17.60 -28.46
CA LEU A 169 46.10 -17.12 -28.62
C LEU A 169 46.17 -15.95 -29.58
N LYS A 170 45.59 -16.09 -30.79
CA LYS A 170 45.50 -15.00 -31.79
C LYS A 170 44.79 -13.77 -31.24
N PHE A 171 43.72 -13.98 -30.49
CA PHE A 171 42.99 -12.87 -29.87
C PHE A 171 43.87 -12.16 -28.81
N ASN A 172 44.59 -12.90 -27.98
CA ASN A 172 45.52 -12.34 -26.99
C ASN A 172 46.67 -11.53 -27.67
N GLU A 173 47.18 -11.99 -28.80
CA GLU A 173 48.17 -11.26 -29.59
C GLU A 173 47.59 -9.96 -30.16
N ALA A 174 46.37 -10.01 -30.72
CA ALA A 174 45.69 -8.84 -31.21
C ALA A 174 45.41 -7.82 -30.11
N LEU A 175 45.05 -8.32 -28.91
CA LEU A 175 44.82 -7.50 -27.73
C LEU A 175 46.10 -6.80 -27.25
N LYS A 176 47.24 -7.52 -27.24
CA LYS A 176 48.57 -6.95 -26.94
C LYS A 176 48.92 -5.81 -27.92
N LYS A 177 48.64 -6.02 -29.18
CA LYS A 177 48.88 -5.01 -30.22
C LYS A 177 47.98 -3.77 -30.02
N ALA A 178 46.68 -3.97 -29.73
CA ALA A 178 45.73 -2.89 -29.45
C ALA A 178 46.10 -2.06 -28.21
N ILE A 179 46.68 -2.72 -27.18
CA ILE A 179 47.18 -2.04 -25.98
C ILE A 179 48.36 -1.14 -26.30
N VAL A 180 49.31 -1.65 -27.12
CA VAL A 180 50.48 -0.90 -27.53
C VAL A 180 50.11 0.29 -28.43
N GLU A 181 49.19 0.09 -29.38
CA GLU A 181 48.71 1.11 -30.33
C GLU A 181 47.78 2.13 -29.70
N LYS A 182 47.43 1.99 -28.40
CA LYS A 182 46.52 2.87 -27.66
C LYS A 182 45.21 3.11 -28.43
N SER A 183 44.39 2.08 -28.61
CA SER A 183 43.09 2.16 -29.26
C SER A 183 42.23 3.31 -28.68
N PRO A 184 41.77 4.26 -29.49
CA PRO A 184 41.15 5.49 -28.98
C PRO A 184 39.76 5.26 -28.34
N ASN A 185 39.12 4.15 -28.64
CA ASN A 185 37.70 3.90 -28.28
C ASN A 185 37.49 3.02 -27.04
N VAL A 186 38.57 2.50 -26.43
CA VAL A 186 38.45 1.62 -25.26
C VAL A 186 39.45 2.06 -24.20
N PRO A 187 39.02 2.18 -22.90
CA PRO A 187 39.93 2.54 -21.83
C PRO A 187 41.08 1.52 -21.73
N GLN A 188 42.33 1.99 -21.76
CA GLN A 188 43.53 1.15 -21.75
C GLN A 188 43.57 0.22 -20.53
N GLN A 189 43.06 0.66 -19.40
CA GLN A 189 42.96 -0.14 -18.19
C GLN A 189 42.07 -1.39 -18.37
N THR A 190 40.97 -1.25 -19.10
CA THR A 190 40.06 -2.37 -19.41
C THR A 190 40.74 -3.41 -20.30
N LEU A 191 41.50 -2.96 -21.31
CA LEU A 191 42.26 -3.86 -22.20
C LEU A 191 43.32 -4.63 -21.41
N LEU A 192 44.06 -3.97 -20.52
CA LEU A 192 45.05 -4.59 -19.65
C LEU A 192 44.42 -5.62 -18.69
N GLN A 193 43.30 -5.30 -18.08
CA GLN A 193 42.57 -6.23 -17.21
C GLN A 193 42.07 -7.46 -17.98
N LEU A 194 41.53 -7.25 -19.19
CA LEU A 194 41.10 -8.34 -20.06
C LEU A 194 42.28 -9.26 -20.44
N GLN A 195 43.40 -8.67 -20.84
CA GLN A 195 44.62 -9.42 -21.16
C GLN A 195 45.09 -10.28 -19.98
N GLN A 196 45.19 -9.69 -18.78
CA GLN A 196 45.59 -10.42 -17.57
C GLN A 196 44.67 -11.61 -17.26
N ARG A 197 43.36 -11.42 -17.43
CA ARG A 197 42.37 -12.49 -17.21
C ARG A 197 42.50 -13.61 -18.25
N ILE A 198 42.75 -13.28 -19.52
CA ILE A 198 42.94 -14.25 -20.58
C ILE A 198 44.24 -15.07 -20.33
N GLU A 199 45.33 -14.39 -19.99
CA GLU A 199 46.61 -15.09 -19.69
C GLU A 199 46.51 -15.99 -18.46
N ALA A 200 45.81 -15.52 -17.40
CA ALA A 200 45.54 -16.34 -16.24
C ALA A 200 44.67 -17.57 -16.56
N PHE A 201 43.60 -17.38 -17.37
CA PHE A 201 42.75 -18.49 -17.83
C PHE A 201 43.58 -19.52 -18.64
N MET A 202 44.38 -19.07 -19.62
CA MET A 202 45.19 -19.96 -20.45
C MET A 202 46.17 -20.76 -19.59
N THR A 203 46.83 -20.11 -18.64
CA THR A 203 47.78 -20.79 -17.72
C THR A 203 47.07 -21.84 -16.87
N GLN A 204 45.85 -21.53 -16.39
CA GLN A 204 45.06 -22.45 -15.58
C GLN A 204 44.51 -23.62 -16.43
N ALA A 205 43.98 -23.34 -17.62
CA ALA A 205 43.43 -24.34 -18.51
C ALA A 205 44.53 -25.32 -19.00
N ASP A 206 45.71 -24.82 -19.38
CA ASP A 206 46.80 -25.65 -19.84
C ASP A 206 47.40 -26.55 -18.73
N ALA A 207 47.23 -26.16 -17.46
CA ALA A 207 47.60 -26.96 -16.30
C ALA A 207 46.54 -28.01 -15.89
N ALA A 208 45.34 -27.96 -16.47
CA ALA A 208 44.22 -28.85 -16.16
C ALA A 208 44.39 -30.25 -16.80
N GLN A 209 43.70 -31.25 -16.24
CA GLN A 209 43.70 -32.63 -16.77
C GLN A 209 42.97 -32.77 -18.13
N ALA A 210 42.12 -31.84 -18.49
CA ALA A 210 41.35 -31.81 -19.74
C ALA A 210 41.27 -30.39 -20.33
N PRO A 211 42.39 -29.81 -20.80
CA PRO A 211 42.46 -28.44 -21.29
C PRO A 211 41.40 -28.09 -22.35
N ALA A 212 41.15 -29.00 -23.27
CA ALA A 212 40.18 -28.81 -24.34
C ALA A 212 38.75 -28.54 -23.84
N ALA A 213 38.35 -29.14 -22.71
CA ALA A 213 37.01 -28.92 -22.16
C ALA A 213 36.82 -27.49 -21.62
N ASP A 214 37.86 -26.91 -21.03
CA ASP A 214 37.79 -25.54 -20.50
C ASP A 214 37.71 -24.49 -21.62
N TYR A 215 38.44 -24.71 -22.74
CA TYR A 215 38.35 -23.85 -23.90
C TYR A 215 36.98 -23.93 -24.58
N VAL A 216 36.40 -25.12 -24.73
CA VAL A 216 35.04 -25.32 -25.24
C VAL A 216 34.01 -24.63 -24.33
N GLN A 217 34.16 -24.77 -23.01
CA GLN A 217 33.24 -24.13 -22.06
C GLN A 217 33.36 -22.59 -22.12
N LEU A 218 34.55 -22.03 -22.24
CA LEU A 218 34.79 -20.61 -22.42
C LEU A 218 34.09 -20.10 -23.69
N GLU A 219 34.30 -20.78 -24.83
CA GLU A 219 33.65 -20.43 -26.09
C GLU A 219 32.14 -20.45 -25.96
N LYS A 220 31.55 -21.50 -25.39
CA LYS A 220 30.10 -21.60 -25.16
C LYS A 220 29.57 -20.47 -24.27
N ASN A 221 30.31 -20.08 -23.25
CA ASN A 221 29.88 -19.00 -22.35
C ASN A 221 29.96 -17.63 -23.03
N ILE A 222 30.92 -17.38 -23.91
CA ILE A 222 31.10 -16.09 -24.57
C ILE A 222 30.30 -16.00 -25.88
N LEU A 223 30.36 -17.05 -26.71
CA LEU A 223 29.83 -17.06 -28.05
C LEU A 223 28.56 -17.88 -28.22
N GLY A 224 28.08 -18.58 -27.16
CA GLY A 224 26.92 -19.48 -27.28
C GLY A 224 25.62 -18.80 -27.74
N LEU A 225 25.46 -17.50 -27.52
CA LEU A 225 24.32 -16.72 -28.01
C LEU A 225 24.56 -16.11 -29.40
N LEU A 226 25.77 -16.13 -29.91
CA LEU A 226 26.11 -15.50 -31.19
C LEU A 226 25.35 -16.11 -32.38
N PRO A 227 25.24 -17.43 -32.53
CA PRO A 227 24.46 -18.04 -33.60
C PRO A 227 22.99 -17.57 -33.60
N PHE A 228 22.38 -17.54 -32.40
CA PHE A 228 21.01 -17.03 -32.26
C PHE A 228 20.90 -15.55 -32.63
N THR A 229 21.86 -14.72 -32.22
CA THR A 229 21.89 -13.29 -32.54
C THR A 229 22.05 -13.06 -34.05
N ILE A 230 22.91 -13.82 -34.72
CA ILE A 230 23.11 -13.76 -36.17
C ILE A 230 21.82 -14.19 -36.91
N GLU A 231 21.20 -15.27 -36.47
CA GLU A 231 19.94 -15.73 -37.10
C GLU A 231 18.81 -14.71 -36.91
N ARG A 232 18.70 -14.12 -35.71
CA ARG A 232 17.77 -13.04 -35.47
C ARG A 232 18.03 -11.80 -36.34
N LEU A 233 19.29 -11.43 -36.52
CA LEU A 233 19.67 -10.34 -37.41
C LEU A 233 19.29 -10.67 -38.85
N ARG A 234 19.61 -11.89 -39.32
CA ARG A 234 19.24 -12.37 -40.67
C ARG A 234 17.73 -12.28 -40.91
N THR A 235 16.93 -12.75 -39.95
CA THR A 235 15.48 -12.65 -40.04
C THR A 235 14.99 -11.20 -40.04
N SER A 236 15.61 -10.34 -39.26
CA SER A 236 15.26 -8.90 -39.24
C SER A 236 15.55 -8.19 -40.56
N LEU A 237 16.60 -8.62 -41.29
CA LEU A 237 16.94 -8.06 -42.60
C LEU A 237 16.00 -8.55 -43.74
N THR A 238 15.13 -9.49 -43.48
CA THR A 238 14.08 -9.97 -44.43
C THR A 238 12.69 -9.47 -44.04
N ALA A 239 12.59 -8.36 -43.29
CA ALA A 239 11.31 -7.80 -42.91
C ALA A 239 10.44 -7.45 -44.12
N ILE A 240 9.16 -7.72 -44.03
CA ILE A 240 8.14 -7.41 -45.02
C ILE A 240 7.14 -6.41 -44.42
N PRO A 241 6.45 -5.62 -45.25
CA PRO A 241 5.37 -4.77 -44.76
C PRO A 241 4.25 -5.63 -44.19
N PHE A 242 3.59 -5.12 -43.14
CA PHE A 242 2.45 -5.80 -42.55
C PHE A 242 1.40 -4.77 -42.10
N GLU A 243 0.15 -5.19 -42.11
CA GLU A 243 -0.98 -4.40 -41.66
C GLU A 243 -1.55 -4.95 -40.35
N ILE A 244 -2.58 -4.29 -39.80
CA ILE A 244 -3.23 -4.68 -38.56
C ILE A 244 -3.86 -6.08 -38.69
N ASP A 245 -4.37 -6.41 -39.88
CA ASP A 245 -5.00 -7.71 -40.13
C ASP A 245 -3.99 -8.87 -40.20
N ASP A 246 -2.73 -8.58 -40.44
CA ASP A 246 -1.63 -9.55 -40.44
C ASP A 246 -1.15 -9.88 -39.01
N LEU A 247 -1.60 -9.12 -37.98
CA LEU A 247 -1.24 -9.40 -36.61
C LEU A 247 -1.83 -10.74 -36.14
N PRO A 248 -1.08 -11.57 -35.38
CA PRO A 248 -1.55 -12.80 -34.81
C PRO A 248 -2.86 -12.63 -34.04
N SER A 249 -3.72 -13.64 -34.14
CA SER A 249 -5.04 -13.66 -33.46
C SER A 249 -4.92 -13.44 -31.95
N GLU A 250 -3.84 -13.94 -31.34
CA GLU A 250 -3.52 -13.81 -29.93
C GLU A 250 -3.34 -12.34 -29.54
N ILE A 251 -2.62 -11.56 -30.36
CA ILE A 251 -2.44 -10.12 -30.14
C ILE A 251 -3.78 -9.42 -30.34
N ARG A 252 -4.46 -9.65 -31.47
CA ARG A 252 -5.74 -8.99 -31.77
C ARG A 252 -6.79 -9.22 -30.69
N SER A 253 -6.89 -10.44 -30.15
CA SER A 253 -7.86 -10.79 -29.11
C SER A 253 -7.65 -10.05 -27.79
N HIS A 254 -6.43 -9.57 -27.51
CA HIS A 254 -6.14 -8.73 -26.33
C HIS A 254 -6.52 -7.26 -26.52
N TRP A 255 -6.68 -6.82 -27.80
CA TRP A 255 -6.93 -5.41 -28.15
C TRP A 255 -8.31 -5.17 -28.74
N ILE A 256 -9.00 -6.23 -29.19
CA ILE A 256 -10.36 -6.14 -29.71
C ILE A 256 -11.23 -7.11 -28.88
N SER A 257 -12.25 -6.57 -28.24
CA SER A 257 -13.21 -7.39 -27.49
C SER A 257 -14.09 -8.26 -28.43
N ALA A 258 -14.73 -9.29 -27.90
CA ALA A 258 -15.70 -10.08 -28.65
C ALA A 258 -16.87 -9.24 -29.23
N GLY A 259 -17.17 -8.10 -28.62
CA GLY A 259 -18.16 -7.11 -29.09
C GLY A 259 -17.63 -6.10 -30.10
N GLY A 260 -16.38 -6.23 -30.57
CA GLY A 260 -15.78 -5.32 -31.57
C GLY A 260 -15.28 -3.99 -31.00
N LEU A 261 -15.15 -3.85 -29.68
CA LEU A 261 -14.58 -2.64 -29.06
C LEU A 261 -13.05 -2.71 -29.05
N TYR A 262 -12.42 -1.61 -29.39
CA TYR A 262 -10.96 -1.43 -29.42
C TYR A 262 -10.45 -0.90 -28.09
N ARG A 263 -9.41 -1.52 -27.56
CA ARG A 263 -8.76 -1.14 -26.30
C ARG A 263 -7.75 -0.02 -26.53
N VAL A 264 -7.77 0.99 -25.66
CA VAL A 264 -6.70 1.98 -25.48
C VAL A 264 -6.11 1.77 -24.10
N LEU A 265 -4.85 1.37 -24.01
CA LEU A 265 -4.12 1.24 -22.75
C LEU A 265 -3.41 2.56 -22.45
N ILE A 266 -3.53 3.04 -21.22
CA ILE A 266 -3.05 4.34 -20.78
C ILE A 266 -2.11 4.12 -19.62
N SER A 267 -0.83 4.40 -19.81
CA SER A 267 0.22 4.21 -18.80
C SER A 267 0.51 5.51 -18.06
N PRO A 268 0.72 5.46 -16.73
CA PRO A 268 0.98 6.64 -15.91
C PRO A 268 2.42 7.14 -16.06
N GLU A 269 2.64 8.47 -15.98
CA GLU A 269 3.97 9.09 -16.01
C GLU A 269 4.69 9.00 -14.65
N LYS A 270 3.93 9.09 -13.53
CA LYS A 270 4.47 9.18 -12.17
C LYS A 270 4.33 7.87 -11.41
N ASP A 271 5.15 7.70 -10.38
CA ASP A 271 5.07 6.57 -9.45
C ASP A 271 3.69 6.48 -8.79
N GLN A 272 2.95 5.42 -9.05
CA GLN A 272 1.59 5.18 -8.56
C GLN A 272 1.53 4.62 -7.14
N ASN A 273 2.67 4.43 -6.47
CA ASN A 273 2.68 4.15 -5.03
C ASN A 273 2.21 5.35 -4.20
N LYS A 274 2.30 6.56 -4.76
CA LYS A 274 1.88 7.80 -4.10
C LYS A 274 0.42 8.10 -4.40
N PRO A 275 -0.45 8.24 -3.36
CA PRO A 275 -1.88 8.49 -3.54
C PRO A 275 -2.19 9.75 -4.37
N GLU A 276 -1.37 10.81 -4.22
CA GLU A 276 -1.53 12.06 -4.97
C GLU A 276 -1.37 11.84 -6.48
N ASN A 277 -0.34 11.07 -6.86
CA ASN A 277 -0.06 10.77 -8.27
C ASN A 277 -1.17 9.93 -8.90
N MET A 278 -1.67 8.95 -8.14
CA MET A 278 -2.80 8.11 -8.58
C MET A 278 -4.06 8.95 -8.78
N LYS A 279 -4.38 9.82 -7.82
CA LYS A 279 -5.54 10.70 -7.91
C LYS A 279 -5.44 11.68 -9.08
N GLU A 280 -4.26 12.29 -9.28
CA GLU A 280 -3.99 13.18 -10.41
C GLU A 280 -4.19 12.46 -11.74
N PHE A 281 -3.61 11.26 -11.89
CA PHE A 281 -3.71 10.44 -13.07
C PHE A 281 -5.15 10.08 -13.41
N VAL A 282 -5.90 9.53 -12.43
CA VAL A 282 -7.31 9.19 -12.61
C VAL A 282 -8.14 10.41 -13.00
N THR A 283 -7.97 11.54 -12.31
CA THR A 283 -8.75 12.76 -12.56
C THR A 283 -8.49 13.33 -13.97
N GLN A 284 -7.22 13.39 -14.40
CA GLN A 284 -6.86 13.90 -15.73
C GLN A 284 -7.37 12.98 -16.85
N VAL A 285 -7.24 11.67 -16.68
CA VAL A 285 -7.73 10.72 -17.68
C VAL A 285 -9.26 10.74 -17.77
N GLN A 286 -9.97 10.77 -16.64
CA GLN A 286 -11.43 10.86 -16.61
C GLN A 286 -11.98 12.18 -17.14
N SER A 287 -11.19 13.26 -17.14
CA SER A 287 -11.60 14.53 -17.74
C SER A 287 -11.69 14.47 -19.28
N VAL A 288 -10.97 13.54 -19.90
CA VAL A 288 -10.99 13.27 -21.34
C VAL A 288 -12.05 12.22 -21.69
N ASP A 289 -12.05 11.11 -20.93
CA ASP A 289 -13.02 10.02 -21.11
C ASP A 289 -13.44 9.47 -19.75
N ASN A 290 -14.67 9.69 -19.36
CA ASN A 290 -15.23 9.24 -18.07
C ASN A 290 -15.61 7.76 -18.05
N THR A 291 -15.55 7.06 -19.19
CA THR A 291 -15.84 5.61 -19.30
C THR A 291 -14.63 4.74 -19.05
N VAL A 292 -13.48 5.35 -18.83
CA VAL A 292 -12.21 4.65 -18.55
C VAL A 292 -12.33 3.77 -17.30
N SER A 293 -11.73 2.60 -17.34
CA SER A 293 -11.71 1.64 -16.24
C SER A 293 -10.28 1.17 -15.95
N GLY A 294 -10.08 0.67 -14.74
CA GLY A 294 -8.80 0.11 -14.29
C GLY A 294 -8.71 0.06 -12.78
N LEU A 295 -7.68 -0.62 -12.27
CA LEU A 295 -7.49 -0.80 -10.82
C LEU A 295 -7.49 0.52 -10.03
N PRO A 296 -6.85 1.61 -10.46
CA PRO A 296 -6.88 2.88 -9.76
C PRO A 296 -8.31 3.41 -9.55
N ILE A 297 -9.13 3.39 -10.60
CA ILE A 297 -10.52 3.87 -10.56
C ILE A 297 -11.37 2.97 -9.66
N ILE A 298 -11.21 1.65 -9.80
CA ILE A 298 -11.95 0.67 -8.98
C ILE A 298 -11.59 0.84 -7.51
N ASN A 299 -10.30 1.01 -7.18
CA ASN A 299 -9.84 1.22 -5.82
C ASN A 299 -10.38 2.53 -5.24
N GLN A 300 -10.35 3.62 -6.00
CA GLN A 300 -10.88 4.92 -5.58
C GLN A 300 -12.39 4.86 -5.37
N ALA A 301 -13.14 4.37 -6.36
CA ALA A 301 -14.59 4.26 -6.26
C ALA A 301 -15.02 3.31 -5.12
N GLY A 302 -14.32 2.18 -4.96
CA GLY A 302 -14.52 1.26 -3.85
C GLY A 302 -14.22 1.90 -2.50
N GLY A 303 -13.13 2.66 -2.40
CA GLY A 303 -12.76 3.40 -1.20
C GLY A 303 -13.79 4.47 -0.83
N ASP A 304 -14.22 5.27 -1.78
CA ASP A 304 -15.24 6.30 -1.56
C ASP A 304 -16.58 5.68 -1.10
N ALA A 305 -16.97 4.56 -1.69
CA ALA A 305 -18.17 3.82 -1.28
C ALA A 305 -18.05 3.30 0.16
N ILE A 306 -16.89 2.76 0.52
CA ILE A 306 -16.60 2.26 1.88
C ILE A 306 -16.57 3.40 2.88
N VAL A 307 -15.87 4.51 2.59
CA VAL A 307 -15.85 5.70 3.46
C VAL A 307 -17.26 6.22 3.70
N LYS A 308 -18.06 6.33 2.64
CA LYS A 308 -19.46 6.76 2.74
C LYS A 308 -20.31 5.80 3.58
N ALA A 309 -20.13 4.48 3.39
CA ALA A 309 -20.80 3.46 4.19
C ALA A 309 -20.44 3.56 5.67
N PHE A 310 -19.15 3.78 6.01
CA PHE A 310 -18.72 3.94 7.39
C PHE A 310 -19.17 5.27 8.01
N ILE A 311 -19.20 6.36 7.27
CA ILE A 311 -19.77 7.63 7.74
C ILE A 311 -21.27 7.45 8.06
N ASN A 312 -22.02 6.77 7.21
CA ASN A 312 -23.42 6.48 7.44
C ASN A 312 -23.62 5.56 8.66
N ALA A 313 -22.80 4.50 8.79
CA ALA A 313 -22.85 3.59 9.91
C ALA A 313 -22.48 4.28 11.23
N PHE A 314 -21.42 5.10 11.23
CA PHE A 314 -20.99 5.90 12.39
C PHE A 314 -22.08 6.89 12.80
N SER A 315 -22.63 7.63 11.86
CA SER A 315 -23.71 8.60 12.12
C SER A 315 -24.97 7.92 12.62
N GLY A 316 -25.35 6.80 12.04
CA GLY A 316 -26.49 5.99 12.49
C GLY A 316 -26.30 5.43 13.90
N ALA A 317 -25.12 4.86 14.20
CA ALA A 317 -24.77 4.39 15.54
C ALA A 317 -24.76 5.53 16.55
N PHE A 318 -24.18 6.68 16.20
CA PHE A 318 -24.14 7.85 17.06
C PHE A 318 -25.56 8.37 17.38
N ILE A 319 -26.44 8.48 16.38
CA ILE A 319 -27.83 8.88 16.58
C ILE A 319 -28.56 7.87 17.48
N ALA A 320 -28.41 6.57 17.22
CA ALA A 320 -29.03 5.52 18.04
C ALA A 320 -28.57 5.59 19.49
N ILE A 321 -27.27 5.81 19.73
CA ILE A 321 -26.69 6.01 21.05
C ILE A 321 -27.30 7.23 21.75
N VAL A 322 -27.36 8.37 21.08
CA VAL A 322 -27.93 9.61 21.64
C VAL A 322 -29.41 9.41 22.00
N VAL A 323 -30.18 8.77 21.11
CA VAL A 323 -31.62 8.47 21.37
C VAL A 323 -31.75 7.55 22.58
N LEU A 324 -30.97 6.48 22.67
CA LEU A 324 -30.98 5.54 23.80
C LEU A 324 -30.64 6.25 25.11
N LEU A 325 -29.61 7.10 25.11
CA LEU A 325 -29.25 7.89 26.30
C LEU A 325 -30.33 8.88 26.71
N LEU A 326 -30.98 9.54 25.74
CA LEU A 326 -32.10 10.44 26.01
C LEU A 326 -33.28 9.70 26.65
N LEU A 327 -33.59 8.50 26.16
CA LEU A 327 -34.63 7.65 26.75
C LEU A 327 -34.29 7.21 28.18
N MET A 328 -33.00 6.85 28.40
CA MET A 328 -32.51 6.37 29.68
C MET A 328 -32.44 7.48 30.72
N TYR A 329 -31.84 8.62 30.41
CA TYR A 329 -31.64 9.71 31.35
C TYR A 329 -32.81 10.73 31.38
N ARG A 330 -33.66 10.74 30.37
CA ARG A 330 -34.75 11.73 30.17
C ARG A 330 -34.29 13.19 30.38
N SER A 331 -33.04 13.47 30.06
CA SER A 331 -32.38 14.77 30.26
C SER A 331 -31.33 15.02 29.20
N VAL A 332 -31.50 16.03 28.39
CA VAL A 332 -30.55 16.48 27.37
C VAL A 332 -29.18 16.81 27.99
N ARG A 333 -29.18 17.47 29.15
CA ARG A 333 -27.94 17.85 29.85
C ARG A 333 -27.10 16.62 30.26
N LYS A 334 -27.73 15.58 30.83
CA LYS A 334 -27.05 14.35 31.21
C LYS A 334 -26.53 13.57 30.00
N THR A 335 -27.34 13.51 28.94
CA THR A 335 -26.93 12.90 27.68
C THR A 335 -25.70 13.60 27.09
N LEU A 336 -25.73 14.92 27.04
CA LEU A 336 -24.61 15.72 26.51
C LEU A 336 -23.31 15.50 27.31
N LEU A 337 -23.42 15.41 28.66
CA LEU A 337 -22.27 15.12 29.52
C LEU A 337 -21.63 13.76 29.24
N VAL A 338 -22.42 12.75 28.89
CA VAL A 338 -21.92 11.41 28.53
C VAL A 338 -21.31 11.38 27.13
N VAL A 339 -21.93 12.08 26.17
CA VAL A 339 -21.52 12.07 24.76
C VAL A 339 -20.28 12.94 24.50
N MET A 340 -20.13 14.08 25.20
CA MET A 340 -19.04 15.03 24.99
C MET A 340 -17.63 14.42 25.15
N PRO A 341 -17.31 13.64 26.20
CA PRO A 341 -16.01 12.99 26.32
C PRO A 341 -15.73 12.01 25.20
N LEU A 342 -16.77 11.34 24.71
CA LEU A 342 -16.68 10.38 23.60
C LEU A 342 -16.33 11.08 22.28
N LEU A 343 -17.00 12.21 21.99
CA LEU A 343 -16.69 13.03 20.82
C LEU A 343 -15.26 13.58 20.90
N LEU A 344 -14.86 14.07 22.06
CA LEU A 344 -13.48 14.56 22.25
C LEU A 344 -12.45 13.44 22.02
N ALA A 345 -12.70 12.24 22.56
CA ALA A 345 -11.82 11.09 22.35
C ALA A 345 -11.73 10.71 20.86
N ALA A 346 -12.85 10.73 20.13
CA ALA A 346 -12.87 10.46 18.70
C ALA A 346 -12.07 11.52 17.89
N LEU A 347 -12.24 12.81 18.21
CA LEU A 347 -11.49 13.89 17.57
C LEU A 347 -9.98 13.77 17.85
N LEU A 348 -9.59 13.51 19.10
CA LEU A 348 -8.19 13.32 19.47
C LEU A 348 -7.57 12.08 18.82
N THR A 349 -8.35 11.01 18.66
CA THR A 349 -7.89 9.80 17.96
C THR A 349 -7.61 10.10 16.50
N GLY A 350 -8.53 10.75 15.81
CA GLY A 350 -8.34 11.14 14.42
C GLY A 350 -7.15 12.08 14.23
N ALA A 351 -7.05 13.12 15.08
CA ALA A 351 -5.93 14.07 15.03
C ALA A 351 -4.59 13.39 15.30
N THR A 352 -4.52 12.47 16.26
CA THR A 352 -3.29 11.72 16.54
C THR A 352 -2.88 10.83 15.38
N ASN A 353 -3.84 10.21 14.67
CA ASN A 353 -3.55 9.44 13.46
C ASN A 353 -2.94 10.31 12.36
N VAL A 354 -3.45 11.52 12.15
CA VAL A 354 -2.87 12.47 11.20
C VAL A 354 -1.45 12.87 11.62
N LEU A 355 -1.22 13.18 12.90
CA LEU A 355 0.12 13.56 13.41
C LEU A 355 1.14 12.42 13.38
N LEU A 356 0.70 11.16 13.37
CA LEU A 356 1.55 9.97 13.26
C LEU A 356 1.74 9.49 11.81
N ASP A 357 1.30 10.26 10.82
CA ASP A 357 1.31 9.86 9.40
C ASP A 357 0.69 8.47 9.17
N ASN A 358 -0.36 8.12 9.93
CA ASN A 358 -1.11 6.88 9.80
C ASN A 358 -2.45 7.15 9.10
N PRO A 359 -2.51 7.15 7.75
CA PRO A 359 -3.73 7.47 7.02
C PRO A 359 -4.84 6.47 7.32
N PHE A 360 -6.09 6.93 7.25
CA PHE A 360 -7.19 5.98 7.27
C PHE A 360 -7.15 5.11 6.02
N ASN A 361 -7.51 3.85 6.17
CA ASN A 361 -7.50 2.84 5.12
C ASN A 361 -8.66 1.86 5.31
N PHE A 362 -8.82 0.91 4.39
CA PHE A 362 -9.91 -0.07 4.42
C PHE A 362 -9.96 -0.93 5.70
N ALA A 363 -8.85 -1.10 6.40
CA ALA A 363 -8.78 -1.91 7.61
C ALA A 363 -9.06 -1.08 8.88
N ASN A 364 -8.39 0.07 9.05
CA ASN A 364 -8.45 0.82 10.30
C ASN A 364 -9.70 1.71 10.44
N ILE A 365 -10.41 2.02 9.33
CA ILE A 365 -11.66 2.80 9.39
C ILE A 365 -12.75 2.10 10.23
N ILE A 366 -12.70 0.77 10.31
CA ILE A 366 -13.60 -0.07 11.12
C ILE A 366 -13.47 0.27 12.63
N ALA A 367 -12.30 0.77 13.04
CA ALA A 367 -12.06 1.11 14.43
C ALA A 367 -12.98 2.23 14.95
N LEU A 368 -13.39 3.18 14.11
CA LEU A 368 -14.18 4.34 14.55
C LEU A 368 -15.55 3.98 15.14
N PRO A 369 -16.42 3.20 14.45
CA PRO A 369 -17.69 2.75 15.04
C PRO A 369 -17.49 1.86 16.26
N LEU A 370 -16.43 1.04 16.27
CA LEU A 370 -16.11 0.15 17.39
C LEU A 370 -15.72 0.94 18.65
N LEU A 371 -14.91 1.99 18.51
CA LEU A 371 -14.54 2.89 19.60
C LEU A 371 -15.76 3.63 20.19
N LEU A 372 -16.73 4.02 19.37
CA LEU A 372 -17.99 4.58 19.85
C LEU A 372 -18.72 3.61 20.79
N GLY A 373 -18.87 2.35 20.38
CA GLY A 373 -19.58 1.34 21.19
C GLY A 373 -18.87 1.04 22.50
N MET A 374 -17.55 0.83 22.48
CA MET A 374 -16.76 0.53 23.67
C MET A 374 -16.62 1.74 24.62
N GLY A 375 -16.56 2.95 24.05
CA GLY A 375 -16.33 4.17 24.82
C GLY A 375 -17.52 4.59 25.65
N ILE A 376 -18.74 4.32 25.18
CA ILE A 376 -19.95 4.73 25.85
C ILE A 376 -20.19 3.97 27.16
N ASP A 377 -19.81 2.69 27.23
CA ASP A 377 -19.99 1.85 28.41
C ASP A 377 -19.31 2.44 29.63
N SER A 378 -18.05 2.89 29.48
CA SER A 378 -17.30 3.52 30.56
C SER A 378 -17.97 4.80 31.06
N SER A 379 -18.47 5.63 30.14
CA SER A 379 -19.12 6.90 30.47
C SER A 379 -20.50 6.69 31.17
N ILE A 380 -21.27 5.69 30.72
CA ILE A 380 -22.53 5.30 31.37
C ILE A 380 -22.29 4.80 32.78
N LEU A 381 -21.34 3.90 33.00
CA LEU A 381 -21.02 3.35 34.29
C LEU A 381 -20.60 4.42 35.29
N ILE A 382 -19.78 5.37 34.89
CA ILE A 382 -19.35 6.52 35.70
C ILE A 382 -20.55 7.40 36.06
N MET A 383 -21.38 7.75 35.08
CA MET A 383 -22.55 8.60 35.29
C MET A 383 -23.60 7.92 36.18
N HIS A 384 -23.84 6.62 36.00
CA HIS A 384 -24.77 5.87 36.84
C HIS A 384 -24.28 5.81 38.27
N ARG A 385 -23.00 5.57 38.50
CA ARG A 385 -22.42 5.56 39.88
C ARG A 385 -22.50 6.93 40.52
N HIS A 386 -22.23 7.99 39.78
CA HIS A 386 -22.37 9.38 40.27
C HIS A 386 -23.78 9.69 40.75
N HIS A 387 -24.80 9.12 40.13
CA HIS A 387 -26.21 9.36 40.49
C HIS A 387 -26.74 8.47 41.62
N SER A 388 -26.12 7.28 41.79
CA SER A 388 -26.53 6.29 42.82
C SER A 388 -25.83 6.47 44.17
N SER A 389 -24.78 7.32 44.25
CA SER A 389 -24.03 7.54 45.50
C SER A 389 -24.80 8.52 46.38
N SER A 390 -25.62 7.97 47.30
CA SER A 390 -26.35 8.74 48.33
C SER A 390 -25.49 9.06 49.55
N CYS A 391 -24.23 8.62 49.59
CA CYS A 391 -23.30 8.83 50.68
C CYS A 391 -22.20 9.83 50.27
N GLU A 392 -22.07 10.93 51.01
CA GLU A 392 -21.10 12.02 50.81
C GLU A 392 -19.63 11.63 50.94
N ASP A 393 -19.29 10.40 51.35
CA ASP A 393 -17.94 10.00 51.75
C ASP A 393 -17.15 9.12 50.77
N GLU A 394 -17.74 8.61 49.69
CA GLU A 394 -16.98 7.80 48.71
C GLU A 394 -16.59 8.63 47.48
N ASN A 395 -15.29 8.92 47.36
CA ASN A 395 -14.74 9.50 46.15
C ASN A 395 -15.05 8.62 44.94
N LEU A 396 -15.73 9.17 43.95
CA LEU A 396 -16.20 8.51 42.73
C LEU A 396 -15.15 7.61 42.08
N LEU A 397 -13.90 8.09 42.04
CA LEU A 397 -12.76 7.41 41.43
C LEU A 397 -12.13 6.32 42.32
N GLN A 398 -12.52 6.19 43.60
CA GLN A 398 -12.13 5.09 44.47
C GLN A 398 -13.11 3.92 44.44
N SER A 399 -14.22 4.08 43.74
CA SER A 399 -15.26 3.06 43.67
C SER A 399 -14.77 1.77 42.95
N SER A 400 -15.41 0.66 43.30
CA SER A 400 -15.20 -0.62 42.64
C SER A 400 -15.51 -0.54 41.13
N THR A 401 -16.44 0.31 40.72
CA THR A 401 -16.82 0.59 39.33
C THR A 401 -15.66 1.17 38.54
N THR A 402 -15.00 2.21 39.08
CA THR A 402 -13.86 2.84 38.40
C THR A 402 -12.68 1.89 38.23
N ARG A 403 -12.42 1.04 39.25
CA ARG A 403 -11.40 -0.03 39.15
C ARG A 403 -11.78 -1.03 38.06
N GLY A 404 -13.03 -1.46 38.00
CA GLY A 404 -13.54 -2.35 36.96
C GLY A 404 -13.33 -1.76 35.55
N ILE A 405 -13.62 -0.46 35.38
CA ILE A 405 -13.39 0.24 34.11
C ILE A 405 -11.90 0.25 33.74
N ILE A 406 -11.01 0.60 34.66
CA ILE A 406 -9.56 0.64 34.42
C ILE A 406 -9.04 -0.75 34.03
N PHE A 407 -9.36 -1.81 34.82
CA PHE A 407 -8.90 -3.17 34.49
C PHE A 407 -9.45 -3.67 33.16
N SER A 408 -10.75 -3.49 32.91
CA SER A 408 -11.35 -3.85 31.62
C SER A 408 -10.70 -3.10 30.46
N SER A 409 -10.44 -1.82 30.63
CA SER A 409 -9.80 -1.00 29.60
C SER A 409 -8.34 -1.41 29.35
N ILE A 410 -7.58 -1.73 30.40
CA ILE A 410 -6.20 -2.23 30.27
C ILE A 410 -6.19 -3.57 29.53
N THR A 411 -7.06 -4.51 29.89
CA THR A 411 -7.12 -5.81 29.20
C THR A 411 -7.50 -5.66 27.73
N THR A 412 -8.46 -4.80 27.43
CA THR A 412 -8.88 -4.49 26.06
C THR A 412 -7.76 -3.76 25.29
N LEU A 413 -7.07 -2.83 25.95
CA LEU A 413 -5.92 -2.11 25.37
C LEU A 413 -4.79 -3.09 25.03
N CYS A 414 -4.42 -4.00 25.95
CA CYS A 414 -3.40 -5.02 25.69
C CYS A 414 -3.79 -5.91 24.50
N SER A 415 -5.08 -6.29 24.43
CA SER A 415 -5.61 -7.13 23.38
C SER A 415 -5.49 -6.45 21.99
N PHE A 416 -5.94 -5.21 21.86
CA PHE A 416 -5.85 -4.48 20.59
C PHE A 416 -4.44 -4.01 20.26
N SER A 417 -3.64 -3.62 21.27
CA SER A 417 -2.24 -3.25 21.06
C SER A 417 -1.41 -4.41 20.51
N SER A 418 -1.78 -5.66 20.80
CA SER A 418 -1.08 -6.82 20.23
C SER A 418 -1.18 -6.88 18.70
N LEU A 419 -2.27 -6.36 18.12
CA LEU A 419 -2.43 -6.28 16.66
C LEU A 419 -1.43 -5.29 16.01
N ALA A 420 -0.99 -4.26 16.75
CA ALA A 420 -0.03 -3.29 16.24
C ALA A 420 1.35 -3.89 15.94
N PHE A 421 1.65 -5.08 16.47
CA PHE A 421 2.91 -5.79 16.24
C PHE A 421 2.84 -6.84 15.12
N THR A 422 1.72 -6.92 14.39
CA THR A 422 1.59 -7.86 13.27
C THR A 422 2.31 -7.33 12.03
N ALA A 423 2.86 -8.23 11.20
CA ALA A 423 3.49 -7.87 9.93
C ALA A 423 2.48 -7.29 8.91
N HIS A 424 1.20 -7.64 9.03
CA HIS A 424 0.12 -7.14 8.17
C HIS A 424 -0.24 -5.70 8.53
N GLN A 425 0.17 -4.74 7.70
CA GLN A 425 0.04 -3.29 7.97
C GLN A 425 -1.39 -2.83 8.25
N GLY A 426 -2.38 -3.39 7.56
CA GLY A 426 -3.78 -3.08 7.83
C GLY A 426 -4.22 -3.46 9.25
N MET A 427 -3.81 -4.63 9.75
CA MET A 427 -4.09 -5.06 11.12
C MET A 427 -3.29 -4.24 12.14
N ALA A 428 -2.03 -3.96 11.83
CA ALA A 428 -1.17 -3.13 12.68
C ALA A 428 -1.74 -1.71 12.83
N SER A 429 -2.13 -1.09 11.73
CA SER A 429 -2.76 0.23 11.70
C SER A 429 -4.10 0.24 12.47
N MET A 430 -4.95 -0.78 12.29
CA MET A 430 -6.20 -0.91 13.04
C MET A 430 -5.94 -1.06 14.55
N GLY A 431 -4.99 -1.91 14.93
CA GLY A 431 -4.58 -2.09 16.33
C GLY A 431 -4.09 -0.80 16.98
N LEU A 432 -3.30 -0.02 16.23
CA LEU A 432 -2.80 1.29 16.68
C LEU A 432 -3.95 2.29 16.89
N VAL A 433 -4.86 2.43 15.92
CA VAL A 433 -6.04 3.31 16.05
C VAL A 433 -6.91 2.93 17.23
N LEU A 434 -7.15 1.63 17.44
CA LEU A 434 -7.93 1.13 18.56
C LEU A 434 -7.23 1.38 19.91
N ALA A 435 -5.92 1.19 19.99
CA ALA A 435 -5.14 1.44 21.19
C ALA A 435 -5.14 2.92 21.58
N ILE A 436 -4.90 3.81 20.61
CA ILE A 436 -4.95 5.27 20.79
C ILE A 436 -6.37 5.70 21.19
N GLY A 437 -7.37 5.25 20.44
CA GLY A 437 -8.76 5.62 20.68
C GLY A 437 -9.29 5.16 22.03
N LEU A 438 -8.98 3.93 22.44
CA LEU A 438 -9.36 3.42 23.74
C LEU A 438 -8.68 4.19 24.88
N THR A 439 -7.39 4.53 24.70
CA THR A 439 -6.65 5.35 25.68
C THR A 439 -7.31 6.72 25.86
N PHE A 440 -7.61 7.43 24.79
CA PHE A 440 -8.32 8.70 24.88
C PHE A 440 -9.72 8.56 25.44
N THR A 441 -10.44 7.52 25.06
CA THR A 441 -11.79 7.26 25.58
C THR A 441 -11.77 7.09 27.11
N VAL A 442 -10.85 6.29 27.63
CA VAL A 442 -10.71 6.07 29.09
C VAL A 442 -10.27 7.35 29.79
N MET A 443 -9.27 8.06 29.24
CA MET A 443 -8.83 9.34 29.79
C MET A 443 -9.96 10.39 29.82
N CYS A 444 -10.70 10.53 28.74
CA CYS A 444 -11.81 11.47 28.67
C CYS A 444 -12.95 11.06 29.63
N SER A 445 -13.26 9.77 29.77
CA SER A 445 -14.29 9.30 30.69
C SER A 445 -13.88 9.48 32.16
N LEU A 446 -12.61 9.28 32.51
CA LEU A 446 -12.14 9.37 33.89
C LEU A 446 -11.74 10.80 34.32
N ILE A 447 -11.36 11.68 33.38
CA ILE A 447 -10.85 13.02 33.69
C ILE A 447 -11.86 14.09 33.24
N VAL A 448 -12.31 14.03 31.98
CA VAL A 448 -13.14 15.10 31.41
C VAL A 448 -14.57 15.00 31.91
N LEU A 449 -15.18 13.81 31.95
CA LEU A 449 -16.54 13.62 32.39
C LEU A 449 -16.76 14.12 33.84
N PRO A 450 -15.92 13.74 34.85
CA PRO A 450 -16.09 14.25 36.21
C PRO A 450 -15.86 15.77 36.33
N ALA A 451 -14.91 16.32 35.56
CA ALA A 451 -14.65 17.75 35.56
C ALA A 451 -15.86 18.58 35.06
N PHE A 452 -16.60 18.06 34.06
CA PHE A 452 -17.78 18.73 33.54
C PHE A 452 -19.05 18.46 34.39
N SER A 453 -19.14 17.32 35.08
CA SER A 453 -20.28 17.01 35.92
C SER A 453 -20.36 17.90 37.18
N GLY A 454 -19.23 18.38 37.70
CA GLY A 454 -19.18 19.26 38.89
C GLY A 454 -19.50 18.52 40.19
N LYS A 455 -19.29 19.19 41.35
CA LYS A 455 -19.64 18.67 42.68
C LYS A 455 -21.14 18.71 42.97
N SER A 456 -21.92 19.28 42.09
CA SER A 456 -23.35 19.53 42.30
C SER A 456 -24.13 19.07 41.06
N ILE A 457 -24.46 17.82 41.07
CA ILE A 457 -25.65 17.35 40.36
C ILE A 457 -26.30 16.28 41.23
#